data_b60434ac9ab99e4b1de68ae29aee0cb2
#
_entry.id   b60434ac9ab99e4b1de68ae29aee0cb2
#
_cell.length_a   1.000
_cell.length_b   1.000
_cell.length_c   1.000
_cell.angle_alpha   90.00
_cell.angle_beta   90.00
_cell.angle_gamma   90.00
#
_symmetry.space_group_name_H-M   'P 1'
#
loop_
_entity.id
_entity.type
_entity.pdbx_description
1 polymer ?
#
loop_
_entity_poly.entity_id
_entity_poly.type
_entity_poly.pdbx_seq_one_letter_code
_entity_poly.pdbx_strand_id
1 'polypeptide(L)' 'GEIDGSCVGEPWNSIAVDKGVGQIVLATAQIWRRGVEKVLALRTERMEEIRPAVEGLIRAMHRAGEHFVDPANWE' A
#
# COMPACT_ATOMS: atom_id res chain seq x y z
N GLY A 1 24.58 0.82 13.69
CA GLY A 1 23.30 1.01 14.12
C GLY A 1 22.86 0.40 15.42
N GLU A 2 21.68 0.78 15.82
CA GLU A 2 21.09 0.31 17.07
C GLU A 2 20.31 -0.98 16.89
N ILE A 3 19.97 -1.34 15.65
CA ILE A 3 19.21 -2.55 15.35
C ILE A 3 19.88 -3.30 14.21
N ASP A 4 19.67 -4.62 14.17
CA ASP A 4 20.22 -5.47 13.13
C ASP A 4 19.28 -5.61 11.93
N GLY A 5 17.99 -5.45 12.14
CA GLY A 5 17.00 -5.54 11.08
C GLY A 5 15.67 -4.95 11.49
N SER A 6 14.79 -4.78 10.52
CA SER A 6 13.45 -4.28 10.76
C SER A 6 12.47 -4.87 9.75
N CYS A 7 11.18 -4.86 10.11
CA CYS A 7 10.10 -5.26 9.23
C CYS A 7 9.08 -4.11 9.24
N VAL A 8 9.07 -3.35 8.17
CA VAL A 8 8.26 -2.12 8.06
C VAL A 8 7.62 -2.04 6.69
N GLY A 9 6.61 -1.17 6.57
CA GLY A 9 5.97 -0.88 5.30
C GLY A 9 6.79 0.11 4.46
N GLU A 10 6.34 0.33 3.24
CA GLU A 10 6.94 1.34 2.38
C GLU A 10 6.42 2.73 2.76
N PRO A 11 7.20 3.80 2.54
CA PRO A 11 8.45 3.85 1.78
C PRO A 11 9.72 3.63 2.63
N TRP A 12 9.60 3.17 3.85
CA TRP A 12 10.71 3.12 4.81
C TRP A 12 11.83 2.20 4.37
N ASN A 13 11.50 1.06 3.75
CA ASN A 13 12.49 0.14 3.20
C ASN A 13 13.28 0.79 2.07
N SER A 14 12.56 1.44 1.15
CA SER A 14 13.19 2.11 0.01
C SER A 14 14.09 3.25 0.46
N ILE A 15 13.68 3.99 1.47
CA ILE A 15 14.50 5.08 2.03
C ILE A 15 15.79 4.53 2.64
N ALA A 16 15.71 3.41 3.34
CA ALA A 16 16.90 2.80 3.95
C ALA A 16 17.90 2.36 2.88
N VAL A 17 17.42 1.78 1.79
CA VAL A 17 18.26 1.37 0.67
C VAL A 17 18.88 2.59 -0.02
N ASP A 18 18.08 3.62 -0.27
CA ASP A 18 18.53 4.84 -0.93
C ASP A 18 19.63 5.56 -0.13
N LYS A 19 19.50 5.55 1.19
CA LYS A 19 20.51 6.14 2.06
C LYS A 19 21.71 5.23 2.31
N GLY A 20 21.70 4.03 1.80
CA GLY A 20 22.81 3.09 1.95
C GLY A 20 22.98 2.52 3.34
N VAL A 21 21.95 2.60 4.20
CA VAL A 21 21.99 2.10 5.57
C VAL A 21 21.35 0.72 5.75
N GLY A 22 20.75 0.19 4.70
CA GLY A 22 20.09 -1.10 4.75
C GLY A 22 19.93 -1.73 3.37
N GLN A 23 19.50 -2.96 3.36
CA GLN A 23 19.17 -3.67 2.13
C GLN A 23 17.94 -4.54 2.38
N ILE A 24 17.15 -4.74 1.33
CA ILE A 24 15.96 -5.59 1.42
C ILE A 24 16.39 -7.03 1.28
N VAL A 25 16.14 -7.83 2.33
CA VAL A 25 16.45 -9.26 2.35
C VAL A 25 15.29 -10.07 1.78
N LEU A 26 14.06 -9.70 2.16
CA LEU A 26 12.87 -10.43 1.78
C LEU A 26 11.66 -9.48 1.74
N ALA A 27 10.93 -9.51 0.65
CA ALA A 27 9.66 -8.80 0.55
C ALA A 27 8.51 -9.79 0.76
N THR A 28 7.42 -9.33 1.38
CA THR A 28 6.25 -10.20 1.63
C THR A 28 5.64 -10.75 0.35
N ALA A 29 5.75 -10.01 -0.75
CA ALA A 29 5.28 -10.47 -2.06
C ALA A 29 6.00 -11.75 -2.54
N GLN A 30 7.19 -12.03 -2.00
CA GLN A 30 7.94 -13.24 -2.32
C GLN A 30 7.41 -14.46 -1.54
N ILE A 31 6.70 -14.21 -0.43
CA ILE A 31 6.11 -15.27 0.41
C ILE A 31 4.66 -15.48 0.08
N TRP A 32 3.92 -14.38 -0.09
CA TRP A 32 2.48 -14.40 -0.32
C TRP A 32 2.16 -13.85 -1.70
N ARG A 33 1.40 -14.58 -2.48
CA ARG A 33 0.96 -14.12 -3.80
C ARG A 33 0.08 -12.89 -3.70
N ARG A 34 -0.77 -12.86 -2.66
CA ARG A 34 -1.66 -11.75 -2.38
C ARG A 34 -1.62 -11.48 -0.89
N GLY A 35 -1.30 -10.27 -0.52
CA GLY A 35 -1.31 -9.84 0.86
C GLY A 35 -2.20 -8.62 1.01
N VAL A 36 -3.07 -8.65 2.00
CA VAL A 36 -3.84 -7.47 2.39
C VAL A 36 -3.03 -6.71 3.41
N GLU A 37 -2.60 -5.52 3.04
CA GLU A 37 -1.81 -4.68 3.95
C GLU A 37 -2.65 -3.56 4.53
N LYS A 38 -3.39 -2.89 3.66
CA LYS A 38 -4.25 -1.77 4.07
C LYS A 38 -5.66 -2.02 3.61
N VAL A 39 -6.60 -1.58 4.42
CA VAL A 39 -8.02 -1.76 4.15
C VAL A 39 -8.78 -0.48 4.42
N LEU A 40 -9.91 -0.32 3.75
CA LEU A 40 -10.86 0.72 4.06
C LEU A 40 -11.84 0.15 5.08
N ALA A 41 -11.83 0.68 6.30
CA ALA A 41 -12.71 0.22 7.37
C ALA A 41 -13.81 1.23 7.62
N LEU A 42 -15.01 0.74 7.81
CA LEU A 42 -16.19 1.57 8.03
C LEU A 42 -16.96 1.09 9.25
N ARG A 43 -17.71 1.98 9.87
CA ARG A 43 -18.61 1.61 10.97
C ARG A 43 -19.77 0.84 10.39
N THR A 44 -20.04 -0.33 10.95
CA THR A 44 -21.09 -1.23 10.47
C THR A 44 -22.45 -0.54 10.42
N GLU A 45 -22.78 0.20 11.49
CA GLU A 45 -24.07 0.86 11.62
C GLU A 45 -24.31 1.99 10.62
N ARG A 46 -23.25 2.45 9.93
CA ARG A 46 -23.36 3.50 8.94
C ARG A 46 -23.29 3.02 7.50
N MET A 47 -23.03 1.75 7.29
CA MET A 47 -22.77 1.22 5.94
C MET A 47 -23.90 1.50 4.96
N GLU A 48 -25.16 1.25 5.35
CA GLU A 48 -26.27 1.46 4.44
C GLU A 48 -26.48 2.94 4.11
N GLU A 49 -26.30 3.81 5.10
CA GLU A 49 -26.45 5.25 4.93
C GLU A 49 -25.45 5.83 3.94
N ILE A 50 -24.20 5.39 4.01
CA ILE A 50 -23.10 5.97 3.23
C ILE A 50 -22.68 5.09 2.04
N ARG A 51 -23.42 4.03 1.75
CA ARG A 51 -23.08 3.10 0.67
C ARG A 51 -22.80 3.79 -0.68
N PRO A 52 -23.63 4.72 -1.17
CA PRO A 52 -23.34 5.37 -2.45
C PRO A 52 -22.02 6.13 -2.46
N ALA A 53 -21.69 6.81 -1.34
CA ALA A 53 -20.42 7.53 -1.21
C ALA A 53 -19.24 6.58 -1.18
N VAL A 54 -19.37 5.45 -0.49
CA VAL A 54 -18.33 4.42 -0.41
C VAL A 54 -18.08 3.78 -1.76
N GLU A 55 -19.13 3.46 -2.50
CA GLU A 55 -19.00 2.90 -3.84
C GLU A 55 -18.28 3.86 -4.78
N GLY A 56 -18.58 5.17 -4.67
CA GLY A 56 -17.88 6.20 -5.42
C GLY A 56 -16.40 6.27 -5.05
N LEU A 57 -16.09 6.16 -3.77
CA LEU A 57 -14.71 6.15 -3.29
C LEU A 57 -13.94 4.94 -3.82
N ILE A 58 -14.55 3.76 -3.79
CA ILE A 58 -13.93 2.54 -4.32
C ILE A 58 -13.62 2.69 -5.81
N ARG A 59 -14.55 3.24 -6.59
CA ARG A 59 -14.31 3.49 -8.01
C ARG A 59 -13.15 4.47 -8.22
N ALA A 60 -13.10 5.54 -7.41
CA ALA A 60 -12.02 6.52 -7.49
C ALA A 60 -10.67 5.90 -7.16
N MET A 61 -10.61 5.06 -6.13
CA MET A 61 -9.38 4.35 -5.74
C MET A 61 -8.93 3.39 -6.83
N HIS A 62 -9.87 2.71 -7.47
CA HIS A 62 -9.57 1.80 -8.58
C HIS A 62 -8.97 2.58 -9.76
N ARG A 63 -9.55 3.72 -10.11
CA ARG A 63 -9.01 4.58 -11.17
C ARG A 63 -7.62 5.10 -10.84
N ALA A 64 -7.41 5.48 -9.58
CA ALA A 64 -6.09 5.92 -9.13
C ALA A 64 -5.06 4.81 -9.28
N GLY A 65 -5.44 3.57 -8.92
CA GLY A 65 -4.57 2.41 -9.09
C GLY A 65 -4.21 2.16 -10.54
N GLU A 66 -5.17 2.24 -11.44
CA GLU A 66 -4.92 2.10 -12.88
C GLU A 66 -3.97 3.17 -13.40
N HIS A 67 -4.14 4.41 -12.93
CA HIS A 67 -3.28 5.52 -13.29
C HIS A 67 -1.84 5.27 -12.85
N PHE A 68 -1.66 4.79 -11.62
CA PHE A 68 -0.33 4.53 -11.07
C PHE A 68 0.43 3.43 -11.79
N VAL A 69 -0.26 2.40 -12.27
CA VAL A 69 0.42 1.28 -12.96
C VAL A 69 0.67 1.53 -14.44
N ASP A 70 0.12 2.60 -15.00
CA ASP A 70 0.31 2.94 -16.41
C ASP A 70 1.66 3.67 -16.59
N PRO A 71 2.64 3.08 -17.32
CA PRO A 71 3.93 3.70 -17.52
C PRO A 71 3.88 5.08 -18.18
N ALA A 72 2.84 5.36 -18.96
CA ALA A 72 2.68 6.65 -19.64
C ALA A 72 2.52 7.82 -18.65
N ASN A 73 2.17 7.55 -17.40
CA ASN A 73 1.98 8.58 -16.37
C ASN A 73 3.25 8.84 -15.54
N TRP A 74 4.33 8.16 -15.86
CA TRP A 74 5.61 8.32 -15.16
C TRP A 74 6.65 8.93 -16.09
N GLU A 75 7.39 9.90 -15.60
CA GLU A 75 8.50 10.54 -16.33
C GLU A 75 9.85 10.15 -15.78
#